data_20aa5a5a560162c02f6324c0a151fe4e
#
_entry.id   20aa5a5a560162c02f6324c0a151fe4e
#
_cell.length_a   1.000
_cell.length_b   1.000
_cell.length_c   1.000
_cell.angle_alpha   90.00
_cell.angle_beta   90.00
_cell.angle_gamma   90.00
#
_symmetry.space_group_name_H-M   'P 1'
#
loop_
_entity.id
_entity.type
_entity.pdbx_description
1 polymer ?
#
loop_
_entity_poly.entity_id
_entity_poly.type
_entity_poly.pdbx_seq_one_letter_code
_entity_poly.pdbx_strand_id
1 'polypeptide(L)'
;MPTQAVVIGVDSSTQSAKAAFIEVATGRVLAVGRAAHEVSGAGGARESDPEAWWGALREAVAYGLKESGVPASSVTGIAVAGQQHGLVVLDGSGSPVRPAMLWNDTRSAPQAAALTGELGGPGAWTGRTGSVPVASLTATKWRWLREHEPRAAEAAAAVRLPHDFLTERLAGVAVTDPGDASGTGWYSTKTGAYDPELLDLIGLDAGLLPTVAPTGGTRAGSLTAAAADALGLPAGIAVAAGTGDNMAAAVGLGLGGGGLLDHPVLSLGTSGTVFAATRARPVSPALSGFAAADGTYLPLACTLNCTLAVDRIAALLGLSRDTAEAGGEVVLLPYLDGERTPDLPEASGSLIGLRHTTSRQQILGAAYEGAVVTVLRALDEVLRACGLDPAGPEVSARPLRLVGGGARGRHWVETVRRLSGRPLLIPPTAEPVAVGAAALAAGASTGNDPVELARAWQSAVGGTVELPPVERDTATWSRVSAAIDRAASG
;
A
#
# COMPACT_ATOMS: atom_id res chain seq x y z
N MET A 1 -15.66 -29.22 -22.63
CA MET A 1 -15.08 -29.02 -21.29
C MET A 1 -15.73 -27.79 -20.72
N PRO A 2 -16.09 -27.73 -19.43
CA PRO A 2 -16.56 -26.49 -18.86
C PRO A 2 -15.49 -25.42 -19.09
N THR A 3 -15.88 -24.28 -19.62
CA THR A 3 -14.97 -23.16 -19.85
C THR A 3 -14.37 -22.72 -18.51
N GLN A 4 -13.05 -22.76 -18.41
CA GLN A 4 -12.29 -22.35 -17.22
C GLN A 4 -12.56 -20.87 -16.92
N ALA A 5 -13.23 -20.56 -15.80
CA ALA A 5 -13.51 -19.18 -15.42
C ALA A 5 -12.23 -18.46 -15.05
N VAL A 6 -12.02 -17.29 -15.63
CA VAL A 6 -10.84 -16.43 -15.42
C VAL A 6 -11.30 -15.06 -14.94
N VAL A 7 -10.53 -14.46 -14.05
CA VAL A 7 -10.70 -13.07 -13.62
C VAL A 7 -9.45 -12.26 -13.88
N ILE A 8 -9.62 -10.95 -14.03
CA ILE A 8 -8.53 -10.00 -14.25
C ILE A 8 -8.38 -9.12 -13.01
N GLY A 9 -7.20 -9.16 -12.39
CA GLY A 9 -6.81 -8.20 -11.37
C GLY A 9 -5.85 -7.18 -11.95
N VAL A 10 -6.20 -5.91 -11.88
CA VAL A 10 -5.38 -4.80 -12.37
C VAL A 10 -4.68 -4.13 -11.20
N ASP A 11 -3.35 -3.99 -11.28
CA ASP A 11 -2.51 -3.14 -10.43
C ASP A 11 -2.14 -1.90 -11.23
N SER A 12 -2.80 -0.77 -10.96
CA SER A 12 -2.47 0.54 -11.53
C SER A 12 -1.54 1.29 -10.60
N SER A 13 -0.26 0.96 -10.69
CA SER A 13 0.83 1.54 -9.88
C SER A 13 1.23 2.92 -10.39
N THR A 14 2.22 3.55 -9.75
CA THR A 14 2.65 4.92 -10.05
C THR A 14 3.19 5.10 -11.49
N GLN A 15 3.85 4.09 -12.06
CA GLN A 15 4.54 4.20 -13.37
C GLN A 15 4.11 3.14 -14.38
N SER A 16 3.18 2.26 -14.02
CA SER A 16 2.74 1.18 -14.91
C SER A 16 1.41 0.59 -14.47
N ALA A 17 0.68 0.00 -15.41
CA ALA A 17 -0.42 -0.90 -15.13
C ALA A 17 0.02 -2.35 -15.37
N LYS A 18 -0.46 -3.26 -14.51
CA LYS A 18 -0.33 -4.70 -14.66
C LYS A 18 -1.70 -5.33 -14.66
N ALA A 19 -1.93 -6.32 -15.49
CA ALA A 19 -3.17 -7.07 -15.54
C ALA A 19 -2.87 -8.56 -15.38
N ALA A 20 -3.20 -9.14 -14.23
CA ALA A 20 -3.03 -10.55 -13.95
C ALA A 20 -4.30 -11.33 -14.32
N PHE A 21 -4.13 -12.32 -15.18
CA PHE A 21 -5.19 -13.27 -15.58
C PHE A 21 -5.10 -14.49 -14.67
N ILE A 22 -6.12 -14.72 -13.85
CA ILE A 22 -6.10 -15.74 -12.81
C ILE A 22 -7.28 -16.70 -12.98
N GLU A 23 -6.97 -18.01 -12.97
CA GLU A 23 -7.96 -19.06 -12.94
C GLU A 23 -8.70 -19.06 -11.59
N VAL A 24 -10.01 -18.88 -11.60
CA VAL A 24 -10.81 -18.73 -10.38
C VAL A 24 -10.74 -19.96 -9.47
N ALA A 25 -10.73 -21.16 -10.07
CA ALA A 25 -10.76 -22.41 -9.30
C ALA A 25 -9.47 -22.71 -8.54
N THR A 26 -8.31 -22.28 -9.04
CA THR A 26 -7.00 -22.68 -8.51
C THR A 26 -6.12 -21.52 -8.05
N GLY A 27 -6.44 -20.30 -8.44
CA GLY A 27 -5.58 -19.13 -8.22
C GLY A 27 -4.33 -19.11 -9.09
N ARG A 28 -4.21 -20.02 -10.07
CA ARG A 28 -3.08 -20.05 -10.97
C ARG A 28 -3.04 -18.80 -11.83
N VAL A 29 -1.94 -18.06 -11.77
CA VAL A 29 -1.65 -16.95 -12.66
C VAL A 29 -1.33 -17.50 -14.04
N LEU A 30 -2.17 -17.20 -15.02
CA LEU A 30 -2.04 -17.65 -16.41
C LEU A 30 -1.12 -16.75 -17.21
N ALA A 31 -1.23 -15.44 -16.99
CA ALA A 31 -0.37 -14.41 -17.58
C ALA A 31 -0.43 -13.13 -16.76
N VAL A 32 0.58 -12.28 -16.94
CA VAL A 32 0.59 -10.90 -16.43
C VAL A 32 0.98 -9.97 -17.58
N GLY A 33 0.03 -9.19 -18.05
CA GLY A 33 0.32 -8.10 -18.98
C GLY A 33 0.85 -6.88 -18.23
N ARG A 34 1.70 -6.07 -18.90
CA ARG A 34 2.30 -4.86 -18.32
C ARG A 34 2.37 -3.77 -19.36
N ALA A 35 2.08 -2.54 -18.96
CA ALA A 35 2.28 -1.35 -19.78
C ALA A 35 2.72 -0.18 -18.88
N ALA A 36 3.67 0.61 -19.36
CA ALA A 36 4.17 1.77 -18.65
C ALA A 36 3.30 3.01 -18.94
N HIS A 37 3.32 3.96 -18.01
CA HIS A 37 2.82 5.32 -18.22
C HIS A 37 3.75 6.34 -17.55
N GLU A 38 3.64 7.60 -17.96
CA GLU A 38 4.53 8.64 -17.50
C GLU A 38 4.07 9.29 -16.20
N VAL A 39 5.04 9.70 -15.39
CA VAL A 39 4.91 10.61 -14.27
C VAL A 39 5.75 11.84 -14.57
N SER A 40 5.17 13.01 -14.43
CA SER A 40 5.80 14.30 -14.66
C SER A 40 5.90 15.12 -13.37
N GLY A 41 6.60 16.24 -13.44
CA GLY A 41 6.67 17.25 -12.38
C GLY A 41 8.08 17.49 -11.87
N ALA A 42 8.26 18.67 -11.28
CA ALA A 42 9.50 19.15 -10.68
C ALA A 42 9.18 19.97 -9.43
N GLY A 43 10.16 20.25 -8.58
CA GLY A 43 9.97 21.11 -7.41
C GLY A 43 8.91 20.60 -6.43
N GLY A 44 8.83 19.28 -6.21
CA GLY A 44 7.84 18.66 -5.34
C GLY A 44 6.55 18.21 -6.06
N ALA A 45 6.28 18.70 -7.27
CA ALA A 45 5.17 18.22 -8.08
C ALA A 45 5.41 16.77 -8.55
N ARG A 46 4.34 15.96 -8.49
CA ARG A 46 4.29 14.62 -9.08
C ARG A 46 2.89 14.42 -9.63
N GLU A 47 2.81 14.34 -10.94
CA GLU A 47 1.55 14.34 -11.67
C GLU A 47 1.55 13.27 -12.76
N SER A 48 0.36 12.77 -13.11
CA SER A 48 0.17 11.86 -14.23
C SER A 48 -1.18 12.11 -14.88
N ASP A 49 -1.26 11.93 -16.19
CA ASP A 49 -2.52 12.00 -16.92
C ASP A 49 -3.37 10.75 -16.62
N PRO A 50 -4.59 10.90 -16.07
CA PRO A 50 -5.48 9.76 -15.84
C PRO A 50 -5.84 8.97 -17.11
N GLU A 51 -5.87 9.62 -18.28
CA GLU A 51 -6.10 8.93 -19.55
C GLU A 51 -4.92 8.02 -19.95
N ALA A 52 -3.69 8.36 -19.53
CA ALA A 52 -2.54 7.48 -19.71
C ALA A 52 -2.68 6.19 -18.88
N TRP A 53 -3.30 6.25 -17.69
CA TRP A 53 -3.60 5.04 -16.91
C TRP A 53 -4.61 4.13 -17.61
N TRP A 54 -5.66 4.72 -18.20
CA TRP A 54 -6.63 3.99 -19.00
C TRP A 54 -5.97 3.35 -20.22
N GLY A 55 -5.09 4.07 -20.92
CA GLY A 55 -4.29 3.54 -22.02
C GLY A 55 -3.43 2.35 -21.60
N ALA A 56 -2.67 2.50 -20.50
CA ALA A 56 -1.81 1.44 -19.96
C ALA A 56 -2.62 0.22 -19.49
N LEU A 57 -3.79 0.42 -18.87
CA LEU A 57 -4.69 -0.68 -18.50
C LEU A 57 -5.12 -1.47 -19.75
N ARG A 58 -5.54 -0.79 -20.81
CA ARG A 58 -5.93 -1.43 -22.07
C ARG A 58 -4.80 -2.26 -22.67
N GLU A 59 -3.60 -1.71 -22.75
CA GLU A 59 -2.42 -2.40 -23.27
C GLU A 59 -2.05 -3.62 -22.43
N ALA A 60 -2.07 -3.46 -21.09
CA ALA A 60 -1.78 -4.56 -20.16
C ALA A 60 -2.80 -5.68 -20.30
N VAL A 61 -4.09 -5.37 -20.42
CA VAL A 61 -5.17 -6.37 -20.63
C VAL A 61 -4.99 -7.06 -21.97
N ALA A 62 -4.75 -6.33 -23.06
CA ALA A 62 -4.57 -6.90 -24.39
C ALA A 62 -3.37 -7.85 -24.45
N TYR A 63 -2.23 -7.43 -23.83
CA TYR A 63 -1.04 -8.28 -23.75
C TYR A 63 -1.31 -9.55 -22.92
N GLY A 64 -1.91 -9.39 -21.72
CA GLY A 64 -2.21 -10.52 -20.84
C GLY A 64 -3.20 -11.51 -21.45
N LEU A 65 -4.23 -11.03 -22.18
CA LEU A 65 -5.18 -11.87 -22.89
C LEU A 65 -4.48 -12.72 -23.94
N LYS A 66 -3.59 -12.13 -24.73
CA LYS A 66 -2.81 -12.83 -25.74
C LYS A 66 -1.89 -13.88 -25.13
N GLU A 67 -1.13 -13.53 -24.10
CA GLU A 67 -0.14 -14.42 -23.46
C GLU A 67 -0.81 -15.55 -22.65
N SER A 68 -1.99 -15.33 -22.07
CA SER A 68 -2.73 -16.34 -21.33
C SER A 68 -3.25 -17.46 -22.23
N GLY A 69 -3.47 -17.18 -23.51
CA GLY A 69 -4.05 -18.11 -24.47
C GLY A 69 -5.51 -18.49 -24.19
N VAL A 70 -6.17 -17.85 -23.21
CA VAL A 70 -7.57 -18.12 -22.90
C VAL A 70 -8.50 -17.34 -23.84
N PRO A 71 -9.66 -17.89 -24.22
CA PRO A 71 -10.64 -17.13 -24.97
C PRO A 71 -11.21 -16.01 -24.09
N ALA A 72 -11.43 -14.82 -24.66
CA ALA A 72 -12.00 -13.69 -23.94
C ALA A 72 -13.33 -14.03 -23.23
N SER A 73 -14.11 -14.95 -23.81
CA SER A 73 -15.37 -15.45 -23.23
C SER A 73 -15.20 -16.21 -21.91
N SER A 74 -13.98 -16.61 -21.54
CA SER A 74 -13.68 -17.21 -20.23
C SER A 74 -13.54 -16.17 -19.11
N VAL A 75 -13.35 -14.88 -19.44
CA VAL A 75 -13.24 -13.83 -18.45
C VAL A 75 -14.61 -13.53 -17.86
N THR A 76 -14.73 -13.62 -16.53
CA THR A 76 -15.99 -13.44 -15.79
C THR A 76 -16.04 -12.19 -14.94
N GLY A 77 -14.87 -11.58 -14.64
CA GLY A 77 -14.81 -10.38 -13.83
C GLY A 77 -13.48 -9.66 -13.94
N ILE A 78 -13.51 -8.37 -13.58
CA ILE A 78 -12.33 -7.48 -13.51
C ILE A 78 -12.43 -6.58 -12.28
N ALA A 79 -11.30 -6.28 -11.66
CA ALA A 79 -11.17 -5.28 -10.60
C ALA A 79 -9.88 -4.49 -10.74
N VAL A 80 -9.89 -3.26 -10.25
CA VAL A 80 -8.73 -2.36 -10.23
C VAL A 80 -8.28 -2.15 -8.80
N ALA A 81 -6.99 -2.34 -8.56
CA ALA A 81 -6.27 -1.77 -7.43
C ALA A 81 -5.45 -0.59 -7.94
N GLY A 82 -5.61 0.59 -7.34
CA GLY A 82 -4.92 1.81 -7.77
C GLY A 82 -3.95 2.31 -6.73
N GLN A 83 -2.92 3.06 -7.17
CA GLN A 83 -2.10 3.84 -6.27
C GLN A 83 -2.98 4.76 -5.41
N GLN A 84 -2.74 4.78 -4.10
CA GLN A 84 -3.59 5.50 -3.16
C GLN A 84 -3.43 7.02 -3.23
N HIS A 85 -4.41 7.75 -2.69
CA HIS A 85 -4.36 9.18 -2.38
C HIS A 85 -4.26 10.13 -3.57
N GLY A 86 -4.24 9.66 -4.81
CA GLY A 86 -4.22 10.51 -6.00
C GLY A 86 -5.49 11.37 -6.07
N LEU A 87 -5.35 12.64 -6.50
CA LEU A 87 -6.48 13.53 -6.72
C LEU A 87 -6.75 13.63 -8.22
N VAL A 88 -7.85 13.03 -8.68
CA VAL A 88 -8.39 13.18 -10.04
C VAL A 88 -9.59 14.11 -9.99
N VAL A 89 -9.58 15.18 -10.78
CA VAL A 89 -10.66 16.13 -10.90
C VAL A 89 -11.22 16.05 -12.31
N LEU A 90 -12.52 15.79 -12.44
CA LEU A 90 -13.21 15.65 -13.72
C LEU A 90 -14.18 16.79 -13.95
N ASP A 91 -14.33 17.20 -15.19
CA ASP A 91 -15.34 18.14 -15.63
C ASP A 91 -16.72 17.48 -15.88
N GLY A 92 -17.71 18.25 -16.31
CA GLY A 92 -19.06 17.75 -16.59
C GLY A 92 -19.15 16.75 -17.76
N SER A 93 -18.10 16.60 -18.55
CA SER A 93 -17.99 15.58 -19.60
C SER A 93 -17.33 14.28 -19.13
N GLY A 94 -16.82 14.27 -17.89
CA GLY A 94 -16.02 13.17 -17.33
C GLY A 94 -14.56 13.18 -17.78
N SER A 95 -14.09 14.30 -18.36
CA SER A 95 -12.69 14.48 -18.76
C SER A 95 -11.86 15.06 -17.62
N PRO A 96 -10.58 14.64 -17.45
CA PRO A 96 -9.70 15.25 -16.45
C PRO A 96 -9.51 16.75 -16.70
N VAL A 97 -9.76 17.58 -15.68
CA VAL A 97 -9.55 19.04 -15.72
C VAL A 97 -8.06 19.37 -15.79
N ARG A 98 -7.26 18.51 -15.19
CA ARG A 98 -5.80 18.63 -15.11
C ARG A 98 -5.16 17.24 -14.88
N PRO A 99 -3.83 17.10 -15.04
CA PRO A 99 -3.13 15.88 -14.57
C PRO A 99 -3.38 15.64 -13.08
N ALA A 100 -3.58 14.38 -12.70
CA ALA A 100 -3.82 13.99 -11.31
C ALA A 100 -2.59 14.27 -10.44
N MET A 101 -2.78 14.83 -9.25
CA MET A 101 -1.73 14.95 -8.24
C MET A 101 -1.55 13.61 -7.54
N LEU A 102 -0.35 13.05 -7.55
CA LEU A 102 -0.07 11.72 -7.04
C LEU A 102 0.20 11.71 -5.52
N TRP A 103 0.29 10.52 -4.94
CA TRP A 103 0.56 10.31 -3.51
C TRP A 103 1.91 10.89 -3.04
N ASN A 104 2.89 10.94 -3.91
CA ASN A 104 4.24 11.48 -3.64
C ASN A 104 4.41 12.95 -4.09
N ASP A 105 3.32 13.65 -4.39
CA ASP A 105 3.33 15.10 -4.57
C ASP A 105 3.43 15.78 -3.20
N THR A 106 4.43 16.62 -3.01
CA THR A 106 4.72 17.26 -1.73
C THR A 106 4.25 18.70 -1.61
N ARG A 107 3.68 19.28 -2.69
CA ARG A 107 3.27 20.70 -2.74
C ARG A 107 2.22 21.07 -1.68
N SER A 108 1.39 20.12 -1.28
CA SER A 108 0.33 20.33 -0.28
C SER A 108 0.77 20.14 1.17
N ALA A 109 2.08 20.06 1.46
CA ALA A 109 2.58 19.97 2.84
C ALA A 109 2.15 21.12 3.75
N PRO A 110 2.15 22.40 3.30
CA PRO A 110 1.61 23.50 4.11
C PRO A 110 0.12 23.34 4.46
N GLN A 111 -0.69 22.84 3.51
CA GLN A 111 -2.12 22.58 3.73
C GLN A 111 -2.35 21.44 4.72
N ALA A 112 -1.47 20.42 4.72
CA ALA A 112 -1.52 19.34 5.70
C ALA A 112 -1.31 19.89 7.14
N ALA A 113 -0.31 20.73 7.33
CA ALA A 113 -0.04 21.37 8.62
C ALA A 113 -1.21 22.29 9.06
N ALA A 114 -1.74 23.12 8.14
CA ALA A 114 -2.88 23.99 8.41
C ALA A 114 -4.12 23.19 8.82
N LEU A 115 -4.52 22.19 8.04
CA LEU A 115 -5.68 21.34 8.34
C LEU A 115 -5.52 20.61 9.68
N THR A 116 -4.30 20.16 10.02
CA THR A 116 -4.04 19.53 11.31
C THR A 116 -4.34 20.50 12.46
N GLY A 117 -3.89 21.76 12.35
CA GLY A 117 -4.15 22.80 13.34
C GLY A 117 -5.62 23.23 13.41
N GLU A 118 -6.27 23.44 12.25
CA GLU A 118 -7.65 23.88 12.13
C GLU A 118 -8.65 22.92 12.81
N LEU A 119 -8.41 21.61 12.77
CA LEU A 119 -9.25 20.59 13.44
C LEU A 119 -8.92 20.39 14.92
N GLY A 120 -7.85 21.00 15.44
CA GLY A 120 -7.45 20.86 16.85
C GLY A 120 -6.35 19.84 17.11
N GLY A 121 -5.53 19.55 16.11
CA GLY A 121 -4.32 18.73 16.23
C GLY A 121 -4.44 17.28 15.81
N PRO A 122 -3.33 16.52 15.88
CA PRO A 122 -3.24 15.12 15.38
C PRO A 122 -4.26 14.17 15.98
N GLY A 123 -4.57 14.33 17.29
CA GLY A 123 -5.55 13.48 17.99
C GLY A 123 -6.97 13.63 17.47
N ALA A 124 -7.38 14.85 17.06
CA ALA A 124 -8.69 15.12 16.48
C ALA A 124 -8.84 14.41 15.12
N TRP A 125 -7.80 14.45 14.31
CA TRP A 125 -7.77 13.77 13.00
C TRP A 125 -7.81 12.26 13.15
N THR A 126 -6.91 11.65 13.94
CA THR A 126 -6.88 10.20 14.14
C THR A 126 -8.16 9.69 14.79
N GLY A 127 -8.79 10.49 15.65
CA GLY A 127 -10.09 10.21 16.25
C GLY A 127 -11.23 10.09 15.23
N ARG A 128 -11.14 10.74 14.08
CA ARG A 128 -12.15 10.73 13.00
C ARG A 128 -11.76 9.81 11.85
N THR A 129 -10.61 10.05 11.23
CA THR A 129 -10.20 9.39 9.98
C THR A 129 -9.25 8.21 10.20
N GLY A 130 -8.66 8.08 11.39
CA GLY A 130 -7.60 7.11 11.66
C GLY A 130 -6.20 7.58 11.28
N SER A 131 -6.05 8.74 10.61
CA SER A 131 -4.77 9.23 10.10
C SER A 131 -4.61 10.73 10.35
N VAL A 132 -3.37 11.18 10.49
CA VAL A 132 -3.04 12.62 10.51
C VAL A 132 -2.82 13.09 9.06
N PRO A 133 -3.28 14.28 8.66
CA PRO A 133 -3.01 14.82 7.35
C PRO A 133 -1.52 14.95 7.06
N VAL A 134 -1.11 14.44 5.92
CA VAL A 134 0.21 14.63 5.32
C VAL A 134 0.03 15.01 3.85
N ALA A 135 1.05 15.53 3.19
CA ALA A 135 0.96 15.94 1.79
C ALA A 135 0.42 14.86 0.84
N SER A 136 0.63 13.58 1.18
CA SER A 136 0.13 12.47 0.37
C SER A 136 -1.40 12.30 0.40
N LEU A 137 -2.12 12.77 1.43
CA LEU A 137 -3.58 12.59 1.50
C LEU A 137 -4.32 13.47 0.49
N THR A 138 -5.44 12.97 -0.02
CA THR A 138 -6.22 13.64 -1.08
C THR A 138 -6.82 14.97 -0.62
N ALA A 139 -7.24 15.08 0.65
CA ALA A 139 -7.80 16.28 1.24
C ALA A 139 -6.83 17.48 1.20
N THR A 140 -5.55 17.23 1.44
CA THR A 140 -4.53 18.29 1.41
C THR A 140 -4.28 18.79 -0.01
N LYS A 141 -4.34 17.90 -1.01
CA LYS A 141 -4.23 18.23 -2.43
C LYS A 141 -5.46 19.02 -2.92
N TRP A 142 -6.66 18.63 -2.48
CA TRP A 142 -7.87 19.38 -2.79
C TRP A 142 -7.81 20.82 -2.21
N ARG A 143 -7.37 20.97 -0.94
CA ARG A 143 -7.17 22.29 -0.33
C ARG A 143 -6.15 23.10 -1.11
N TRP A 144 -5.00 22.48 -1.49
CA TRP A 144 -3.98 23.14 -2.31
C TRP A 144 -4.54 23.57 -3.67
N LEU A 145 -5.30 22.71 -4.34
CA LEU A 145 -5.91 23.01 -5.64
C LEU A 145 -6.81 24.24 -5.57
N ARG A 146 -7.66 24.32 -4.56
CA ARG A 146 -8.55 25.47 -4.35
C ARG A 146 -7.78 26.78 -4.13
N GLU A 147 -6.65 26.72 -3.47
CA GLU A 147 -5.83 27.89 -3.14
C GLU A 147 -4.95 28.34 -4.31
N HIS A 148 -4.40 27.42 -5.11
CA HIS A 148 -3.40 27.70 -6.13
C HIS A 148 -3.92 27.59 -7.57
N GLU A 149 -4.93 26.76 -7.80
CA GLU A 149 -5.56 26.55 -9.11
C GLU A 149 -7.10 26.65 -9.01
N PRO A 150 -7.67 27.80 -8.54
CA PRO A 150 -9.10 27.92 -8.25
C PRO A 150 -9.99 27.62 -9.45
N ARG A 151 -9.55 27.95 -10.68
CA ARG A 151 -10.31 27.63 -11.91
C ARG A 151 -10.48 26.13 -12.12
N ALA A 152 -9.47 25.35 -11.77
CA ALA A 152 -9.55 23.89 -11.88
C ALA A 152 -10.50 23.32 -10.81
N ALA A 153 -10.49 23.88 -9.60
CA ALA A 153 -11.42 23.51 -8.55
C ALA A 153 -12.88 23.91 -8.89
N GLU A 154 -13.09 25.07 -9.50
CA GLU A 154 -14.42 25.55 -9.94
C GLU A 154 -14.98 24.73 -11.12
N ALA A 155 -14.12 24.20 -11.99
CA ALA A 155 -14.53 23.35 -13.10
C ALA A 155 -14.85 21.91 -12.68
N ALA A 156 -14.63 21.53 -11.42
CA ALA A 156 -14.85 20.19 -10.91
C ALA A 156 -16.35 19.82 -10.93
N ALA A 157 -16.70 18.81 -11.69
CA ALA A 157 -18.01 18.16 -11.65
C ALA A 157 -17.91 16.78 -10.93
N ALA A 158 -16.71 16.24 -10.76
CA ALA A 158 -16.48 15.03 -10.00
C ALA A 158 -15.03 14.99 -9.45
N VAL A 159 -14.86 14.34 -8.29
CA VAL A 159 -13.57 14.03 -7.67
C VAL A 159 -13.46 12.52 -7.49
N ARG A 160 -12.33 11.96 -7.90
CA ARG A 160 -12.06 10.51 -7.89
C ARG A 160 -10.67 10.21 -7.34
N LEU A 161 -10.52 9.02 -6.77
CA LEU A 161 -9.22 8.39 -6.59
C LEU A 161 -8.78 7.71 -7.89
N PRO A 162 -7.51 7.31 -8.04
CA PRO A 162 -7.05 6.64 -9.26
C PRO A 162 -7.83 5.38 -9.61
N HIS A 163 -8.14 4.51 -8.62
CA HIS A 163 -8.91 3.31 -8.89
C HIS A 163 -10.39 3.63 -9.19
N ASP A 164 -10.98 4.65 -8.54
CA ASP A 164 -12.36 5.09 -8.82
C ASP A 164 -12.51 5.50 -10.28
N PHE A 165 -11.55 6.31 -10.78
CA PHE A 165 -11.54 6.77 -12.17
C PHE A 165 -11.53 5.59 -13.16
N LEU A 166 -10.66 4.60 -12.92
CA LEU A 166 -10.56 3.43 -13.79
C LEU A 166 -11.78 2.52 -13.66
N THR A 167 -12.32 2.34 -12.45
CA THR A 167 -13.54 1.56 -12.22
C THR A 167 -14.75 2.21 -12.87
N GLU A 168 -14.87 3.54 -12.81
CA GLU A 168 -15.93 4.29 -13.50
C GLU A 168 -15.81 4.15 -15.02
N ARG A 169 -14.60 4.16 -15.59
CA ARG A 169 -14.37 3.88 -17.02
C ARG A 169 -14.80 2.47 -17.42
N LEU A 170 -14.63 1.49 -16.54
CA LEU A 170 -15.06 0.10 -16.78
C LEU A 170 -16.57 -0.08 -16.66
N ALA A 171 -17.17 0.41 -15.59
CA ALA A 171 -18.54 0.10 -15.18
C ALA A 171 -19.57 1.19 -15.47
N GLY A 172 -19.13 2.43 -15.77
CA GLY A 172 -20.00 3.58 -15.99
C GLY A 172 -20.69 4.09 -14.73
N VAL A 173 -20.18 3.70 -13.54
CA VAL A 173 -20.71 4.11 -12.24
C VAL A 173 -19.59 4.61 -11.34
N ALA A 174 -19.85 5.71 -10.64
CA ALA A 174 -18.91 6.31 -9.69
C ALA A 174 -19.01 5.59 -8.35
N VAL A 175 -18.00 4.77 -8.03
CA VAL A 175 -17.92 3.99 -6.80
C VAL A 175 -16.49 3.96 -6.26
N THR A 176 -16.36 3.97 -4.96
CA THR A 176 -15.10 3.72 -4.21
C THR A 176 -15.34 2.64 -3.16
N ASP A 177 -14.27 2.17 -2.51
CA ASP A 177 -14.36 1.27 -1.38
C ASP A 177 -13.93 1.94 -0.06
N PRO A 178 -14.23 1.36 1.13
CA PRO A 178 -13.78 1.90 2.40
C PRO A 178 -12.27 1.99 2.53
N GLY A 179 -11.54 1.03 1.92
CA GLY A 179 -10.10 0.92 2.00
C GLY A 179 -9.43 2.16 1.43
N ASP A 180 -9.64 2.45 0.15
CA ASP A 180 -9.01 3.61 -0.49
C ASP A 180 -9.64 4.93 -0.03
N ALA A 181 -10.97 4.96 0.21
CA ALA A 181 -11.65 6.14 0.76
C ALA A 181 -11.04 6.58 2.09
N SER A 182 -10.59 5.66 2.95
CA SER A 182 -9.96 5.98 4.24
C SER A 182 -8.62 6.72 4.09
N GLY A 183 -8.00 6.65 2.93
CA GLY A 183 -6.79 7.39 2.57
C GLY A 183 -7.04 8.80 2.03
N THR A 184 -8.30 9.23 1.94
CA THR A 184 -8.63 10.57 1.41
C THR A 184 -8.41 11.70 2.41
N GLY A 185 -8.62 11.47 3.69
CA GLY A 185 -8.66 12.49 4.75
C GLY A 185 -10.03 13.12 4.95
N TRP A 186 -11.07 12.70 4.23
CA TRP A 186 -12.47 13.10 4.44
C TRP A 186 -13.43 11.95 4.72
N TYR A 187 -12.92 10.72 4.70
CA TYR A 187 -13.68 9.54 5.08
C TYR A 187 -13.42 9.20 6.56
N SER A 188 -14.49 9.04 7.32
CA SER A 188 -14.41 8.69 8.74
C SER A 188 -14.35 7.18 8.92
N THR A 189 -13.21 6.66 9.35
CA THR A 189 -13.07 5.24 9.73
C THR A 189 -13.88 4.90 10.99
N LYS A 190 -14.38 5.92 11.72
CA LYS A 190 -15.24 5.75 12.89
C LYS A 190 -16.69 5.46 12.50
N THR A 191 -17.21 6.14 11.48
CA THR A 191 -18.61 6.02 11.05
C THR A 191 -18.79 5.18 9.79
N GLY A 192 -17.70 4.90 9.06
CA GLY A 192 -17.76 4.19 7.78
C GLY A 192 -18.37 5.03 6.64
N ALA A 193 -18.26 6.36 6.71
CA ALA A 193 -18.86 7.29 5.75
C ALA A 193 -18.01 8.55 5.58
N TYR A 194 -18.31 9.36 4.57
CA TYR A 194 -17.75 10.70 4.45
C TYR A 194 -18.15 11.55 5.67
N ASP A 195 -17.18 12.30 6.21
CA ASP A 195 -17.39 13.16 7.37
C ASP A 195 -17.79 14.57 6.89
N PRO A 196 -19.04 15.03 7.12
CA PRO A 196 -19.50 16.32 6.62
C PRO A 196 -18.69 17.50 7.14
N GLU A 197 -18.23 17.47 8.40
CA GLU A 197 -17.43 18.56 8.97
C GLU A 197 -16.06 18.65 8.31
N LEU A 198 -15.46 17.51 7.92
CA LEU A 198 -14.20 17.50 7.19
C LEU A 198 -14.40 17.98 5.75
N LEU A 199 -15.50 17.60 5.10
CA LEU A 199 -15.84 18.11 3.77
C LEU A 199 -16.04 19.64 3.80
N ASP A 200 -16.77 20.15 4.78
CA ASP A 200 -16.96 21.59 4.98
C ASP A 200 -15.62 22.30 5.24
N LEU A 201 -14.76 21.72 6.10
CA LEU A 201 -13.44 22.27 6.44
C LEU A 201 -12.55 22.46 5.20
N ILE A 202 -12.57 21.50 4.27
CA ILE A 202 -11.78 21.59 3.03
C ILE A 202 -12.56 22.24 1.89
N GLY A 203 -13.85 22.53 2.08
CA GLY A 203 -14.77 23.10 1.10
C GLY A 203 -14.97 22.19 -0.13
N LEU A 204 -15.26 20.92 0.12
CA LEU A 204 -15.56 19.91 -0.90
C LEU A 204 -17.02 19.50 -0.82
N ASP A 205 -17.75 19.67 -1.92
CA ASP A 205 -19.14 19.23 -2.01
C ASP A 205 -19.19 17.69 -2.08
N ALA A 206 -19.96 17.08 -1.18
CA ALA A 206 -20.17 15.63 -1.16
C ALA A 206 -20.77 15.10 -2.47
N GLY A 207 -21.53 15.91 -3.20
CA GLY A 207 -22.09 15.57 -4.50
C GLY A 207 -21.08 15.29 -5.60
N LEU A 208 -19.83 15.72 -5.43
CA LEU A 208 -18.72 15.43 -6.35
C LEU A 208 -18.08 14.06 -6.12
N LEU A 209 -18.36 13.41 -4.99
CA LEU A 209 -17.70 12.18 -4.56
C LEU A 209 -18.44 10.92 -5.04
N PRO A 210 -17.73 9.80 -5.23
CA PRO A 210 -18.35 8.52 -5.59
C PRO A 210 -19.13 7.93 -4.40
N THR A 211 -20.03 7.02 -4.68
CA THR A 211 -20.70 6.22 -3.64
C THR A 211 -19.69 5.23 -3.01
N VAL A 212 -19.69 5.12 -1.68
CA VAL A 212 -18.84 4.14 -0.99
C VAL A 212 -19.54 2.77 -0.99
N ALA A 213 -18.91 1.79 -1.61
CA ALA A 213 -19.34 0.40 -1.58
C ALA A 213 -19.09 -0.23 -0.20
N PRO A 214 -19.82 -1.27 0.21
CA PRO A 214 -19.56 -1.96 1.48
C PRO A 214 -18.15 -2.55 1.59
N THR A 215 -17.61 -3.10 0.49
CA THR A 215 -16.26 -3.69 0.40
C THR A 215 -15.70 -3.51 -1.00
N GLY A 216 -14.38 -3.66 -1.16
CA GLY A 216 -13.72 -3.65 -2.47
C GLY A 216 -14.17 -4.79 -3.41
N GLY A 217 -14.62 -5.92 -2.83
CA GLY A 217 -15.18 -7.05 -3.58
C GLY A 217 -16.64 -6.90 -3.97
N THR A 218 -17.31 -5.84 -3.54
CA THR A 218 -18.70 -5.56 -3.92
C THR A 218 -18.77 -5.32 -5.44
N ARG A 219 -19.74 -5.92 -6.09
CA ARG A 219 -19.98 -5.66 -7.53
C ARG A 219 -20.45 -4.23 -7.73
N ALA A 220 -19.60 -3.39 -8.33
CA ALA A 220 -19.90 -2.01 -8.69
C ALA A 220 -20.92 -1.94 -9.85
N GLY A 221 -20.77 -2.85 -10.82
CA GLY A 221 -21.59 -2.90 -12.01
C GLY A 221 -21.15 -4.01 -12.96
N SER A 222 -21.41 -3.79 -14.22
CA SER A 222 -21.01 -4.68 -15.31
C SER A 222 -20.14 -3.90 -16.29
N LEU A 223 -19.18 -4.58 -16.93
CA LEU A 223 -18.37 -3.98 -17.98
C LEU A 223 -19.25 -3.42 -19.08
N THR A 224 -19.17 -2.13 -19.34
CA THR A 224 -19.95 -1.44 -20.37
C THR A 224 -19.55 -1.91 -21.77
N ALA A 225 -20.42 -1.73 -22.75
CA ALA A 225 -20.10 -2.08 -24.14
C ALA A 225 -18.86 -1.33 -24.66
N ALA A 226 -18.74 -0.03 -24.35
CA ALA A 226 -17.58 0.77 -24.76
C ALA A 226 -16.26 0.28 -24.14
N ALA A 227 -16.27 -0.07 -22.84
CA ALA A 227 -15.09 -0.63 -22.18
C ALA A 227 -14.79 -2.05 -22.69
N ALA A 228 -15.80 -2.86 -22.96
CA ALA A 228 -15.65 -4.20 -23.52
C ALA A 228 -14.97 -4.16 -24.89
N ASP A 229 -15.42 -3.29 -25.78
CA ASP A 229 -14.81 -3.07 -27.10
C ASP A 229 -13.35 -2.60 -26.97
N ALA A 230 -13.08 -1.66 -26.03
CA ALA A 230 -11.75 -1.13 -25.80
C ALA A 230 -10.76 -2.16 -25.24
N LEU A 231 -11.25 -3.18 -24.51
CA LEU A 231 -10.45 -4.22 -23.86
C LEU A 231 -10.44 -5.55 -24.63
N GLY A 232 -11.28 -5.72 -25.64
CA GLY A 232 -11.48 -6.99 -26.32
C GLY A 232 -12.10 -8.07 -25.43
N LEU A 233 -12.94 -7.68 -24.47
CA LEU A 233 -13.61 -8.55 -23.50
C LEU A 233 -15.13 -8.61 -23.73
N PRO A 234 -15.83 -9.62 -23.19
CA PRO A 234 -17.30 -9.64 -23.25
C PRO A 234 -17.90 -8.50 -22.42
N ALA A 235 -18.88 -7.81 -22.98
CA ALA A 235 -19.70 -6.87 -22.21
C ALA A 235 -20.48 -7.62 -21.12
N GLY A 236 -20.77 -6.94 -20.01
CA GLY A 236 -21.60 -7.49 -18.94
C GLY A 236 -20.88 -8.34 -17.90
N ILE A 237 -19.58 -8.64 -18.05
CA ILE A 237 -18.80 -9.29 -16.98
C ILE A 237 -18.79 -8.43 -15.72
N ALA A 238 -18.58 -9.05 -14.55
CA ALA A 238 -18.60 -8.35 -13.28
C ALA A 238 -17.44 -7.35 -13.16
N VAL A 239 -17.72 -6.12 -12.71
CA VAL A 239 -16.71 -5.15 -12.29
C VAL A 239 -16.84 -4.98 -10.79
N ALA A 240 -15.76 -5.26 -10.03
CA ALA A 240 -15.74 -5.01 -8.59
C ALA A 240 -15.52 -3.51 -8.30
N ALA A 241 -15.87 -3.08 -7.09
CA ALA A 241 -15.58 -1.72 -6.63
C ALA A 241 -14.07 -1.40 -6.71
N GLY A 242 -13.23 -2.40 -6.48
CA GLY A 242 -11.79 -2.19 -6.45
C GLY A 242 -11.34 -1.64 -5.09
N THR A 243 -10.07 -1.22 -5.00
CA THR A 243 -9.51 -0.65 -3.77
C THR A 243 -8.14 -0.02 -4.02
N GLY A 244 -7.51 0.54 -2.98
CA GLY A 244 -6.12 0.97 -3.01
C GLY A 244 -5.13 -0.20 -3.09
N ASP A 245 -3.93 0.05 -3.59
CA ASP A 245 -2.88 -0.95 -3.81
C ASP A 245 -2.46 -1.69 -2.53
N ASN A 246 -2.32 -0.98 -1.38
CA ASN A 246 -1.98 -1.62 -0.12
C ASN A 246 -3.09 -2.55 0.39
N MET A 247 -4.37 -2.16 0.23
CA MET A 247 -5.52 -2.98 0.60
C MET A 247 -5.63 -4.20 -0.29
N ALA A 248 -5.41 -4.04 -1.60
CA ALA A 248 -5.36 -5.17 -2.52
C ALA A 248 -4.20 -6.12 -2.19
N ALA A 249 -3.01 -5.59 -1.87
CA ALA A 249 -1.89 -6.42 -1.42
C ALA A 249 -2.25 -7.23 -0.17
N ALA A 250 -2.96 -6.63 0.80
CA ALA A 250 -3.43 -7.34 1.99
C ALA A 250 -4.38 -8.49 1.61
N VAL A 251 -5.39 -8.24 0.75
CA VAL A 251 -6.28 -9.30 0.25
C VAL A 251 -5.48 -10.39 -0.47
N GLY A 252 -4.58 -10.02 -1.39
CA GLY A 252 -3.75 -10.95 -2.15
C GLY A 252 -2.82 -11.81 -1.27
N LEU A 253 -2.47 -11.31 -0.08
CA LEU A 253 -1.75 -12.04 0.95
C LEU A 253 -2.69 -12.80 1.92
N GLY A 254 -4.00 -12.80 1.68
CA GLY A 254 -4.97 -13.50 2.51
C GLY A 254 -5.19 -12.85 3.89
N LEU A 255 -4.94 -11.54 4.02
CA LEU A 255 -5.18 -10.80 5.26
C LEU A 255 -6.60 -10.27 5.29
N GLY A 256 -7.27 -10.43 6.43
CA GLY A 256 -8.65 -10.02 6.68
C GLY A 256 -9.51 -11.17 7.20
N GLY A 257 -10.81 -10.93 7.34
CA GLY A 257 -11.75 -11.95 7.81
C GLY A 257 -11.38 -12.56 9.17
N GLY A 258 -11.20 -13.88 9.20
CA GLY A 258 -10.87 -14.63 10.41
C GLY A 258 -9.40 -14.63 10.79
N GLY A 259 -8.47 -14.36 9.85
CA GLY A 259 -7.01 -14.42 10.07
C GLY A 259 -6.40 -13.09 10.50
N LEU A 260 -7.09 -12.35 11.35
CA LEU A 260 -6.70 -11.03 11.80
C LEU A 260 -5.44 -11.07 12.67
N LEU A 261 -4.43 -10.27 12.30
CA LEU A 261 -3.13 -10.16 12.98
C LEU A 261 -2.33 -11.47 13.08
N ASP A 262 -2.79 -12.55 12.44
CA ASP A 262 -2.08 -13.83 12.51
C ASP A 262 -0.71 -13.74 11.83
N HIS A 263 -0.63 -12.99 10.74
CA HIS A 263 0.58 -12.85 9.92
C HIS A 263 0.80 -11.38 9.55
N PRO A 264 1.28 -10.52 10.50
CA PRO A 264 1.63 -9.16 10.16
C PRO A 264 2.71 -9.14 9.07
N VAL A 265 2.61 -8.18 8.18
CA VAL A 265 3.45 -8.08 6.98
C VAL A 265 4.54 -7.05 7.18
N LEU A 266 5.76 -7.42 6.81
CA LEU A 266 6.88 -6.52 6.57
C LEU A 266 7.16 -6.51 5.07
N SER A 267 6.91 -5.39 4.42
CA SER A 267 7.28 -5.16 3.03
C SER A 267 8.64 -4.46 2.97
N LEU A 268 9.64 -5.18 2.50
CA LEU A 268 11.03 -4.71 2.39
C LEU A 268 11.30 -4.25 0.95
N GLY A 269 10.85 -3.05 0.64
CA GLY A 269 11.08 -2.36 -0.62
C GLY A 269 12.14 -1.27 -0.51
N THR A 270 12.16 -0.31 -1.44
CA THR A 270 12.95 0.93 -1.37
C THR A 270 12.77 1.59 0.00
N SER A 271 11.53 1.76 0.41
CA SER A 271 11.07 2.05 1.77
C SER A 271 10.54 0.79 2.44
N GLY A 272 10.46 0.81 3.78
CA GLY A 272 9.86 -0.27 4.56
C GLY A 272 8.40 0.05 4.87
N THR A 273 7.52 -0.95 4.77
CA THR A 273 6.13 -0.79 5.17
C THR A 273 5.72 -1.96 6.05
N VAL A 274 5.00 -1.67 7.12
CA VAL A 274 4.40 -2.69 7.99
C VAL A 274 2.90 -2.47 8.05
N PHE A 275 2.14 -3.55 7.95
CA PHE A 275 0.69 -3.52 8.05
C PHE A 275 0.15 -4.86 8.57
N ALA A 276 -1.06 -4.82 9.11
CA ALA A 276 -1.76 -5.99 9.59
C ALA A 276 -3.26 -5.75 9.52
N ALA A 277 -4.04 -6.80 9.26
CA ALA A 277 -5.49 -6.70 9.34
C ALA A 277 -5.98 -6.82 10.79
N THR A 278 -6.97 -6.00 11.18
CA THR A 278 -7.56 -6.02 12.53
C THR A 278 -9.02 -5.59 12.52
N ARG A 279 -9.81 -6.08 13.49
CA ARG A 279 -11.16 -5.56 13.77
C ARG A 279 -11.17 -4.39 14.74
N ALA A 280 -10.11 -4.22 15.51
CA ALA A 280 -9.96 -3.07 16.39
C ALA A 280 -9.60 -1.85 15.56
N ARG A 281 -10.40 -0.78 15.65
CA ARG A 281 -10.08 0.49 14.96
C ARG A 281 -8.79 1.07 15.53
N PRO A 282 -7.72 1.17 14.74
CA PRO A 282 -6.47 1.73 15.23
C PRO A 282 -6.59 3.25 15.34
N VAL A 283 -6.07 3.80 16.46
CA VAL A 283 -6.03 5.24 16.70
C VAL A 283 -4.64 5.59 17.23
N SER A 284 -3.80 6.12 16.36
CA SER A 284 -2.46 6.58 16.71
C SER A 284 -1.98 7.63 15.71
N PRO A 285 -1.36 8.73 16.14
CA PRO A 285 -0.76 9.71 15.23
C PRO A 285 0.51 9.19 14.53
N ALA A 286 1.10 8.10 15.03
CA ALA A 286 2.35 7.54 14.50
C ALA A 286 2.14 6.64 13.27
N LEU A 287 0.87 6.36 12.87
CA LEU A 287 0.56 5.47 11.76
C LEU A 287 -0.69 5.92 11.00
N SER A 288 -0.93 5.28 9.87
CA SER A 288 -2.18 5.41 9.12
C SER A 288 -3.14 4.30 9.53
N GLY A 289 -4.29 4.67 10.12
CA GLY A 289 -5.34 3.75 10.57
C GLY A 289 -6.38 3.52 9.47
N PHE A 290 -5.97 3.00 8.33
CA PHE A 290 -6.86 2.78 7.19
C PHE A 290 -7.92 1.72 7.45
N ALA A 291 -9.03 1.79 6.71
CA ALA A 291 -9.91 0.65 6.52
C ALA A 291 -9.27 -0.34 5.54
N ALA A 292 -9.64 -1.62 5.65
CA ALA A 292 -9.27 -2.65 4.69
C ALA A 292 -10.36 -2.83 3.62
N ALA A 293 -10.02 -3.50 2.53
CA ALA A 293 -10.96 -3.76 1.44
C ALA A 293 -12.14 -4.66 1.83
N ASP A 294 -12.02 -5.43 2.93
CA ASP A 294 -13.06 -6.33 3.46
C ASP A 294 -13.94 -5.68 4.55
N GLY A 295 -13.78 -4.38 4.82
CA GLY A 295 -14.50 -3.66 5.86
C GLY A 295 -13.92 -3.80 7.27
N THR A 296 -12.79 -4.50 7.45
CA THR A 296 -11.97 -4.45 8.66
C THR A 296 -11.01 -3.26 8.62
N TYR A 297 -9.95 -3.24 9.41
CA TYR A 297 -8.96 -2.17 9.41
C TYR A 297 -7.59 -2.70 8.98
N LEU A 298 -6.81 -1.82 8.34
CA LEU A 298 -5.46 -2.08 7.89
C LEU A 298 -4.52 -0.98 8.41
N PRO A 299 -4.20 -0.98 9.73
CA PRO A 299 -3.17 -0.07 10.23
C PRO A 299 -1.86 -0.28 9.48
N LEU A 300 -1.25 0.83 9.09
CA LEU A 300 -0.05 0.85 8.27
C LEU A 300 0.94 1.87 8.81
N ALA A 301 2.20 1.47 8.96
CA ALA A 301 3.32 2.36 9.20
C ALA A 301 4.35 2.21 8.09
N CYS A 302 4.99 3.31 7.73
CA CYS A 302 5.98 3.37 6.66
C CYS A 302 7.28 3.96 7.18
N THR A 303 8.40 3.32 6.85
CA THR A 303 9.75 3.87 7.04
C THR A 303 10.30 4.32 5.69
N LEU A 304 11.05 5.41 5.64
CA LEU A 304 11.64 5.90 4.39
C LEU A 304 12.89 5.10 4.00
N ASN A 305 13.65 4.66 5.00
CA ASN A 305 14.97 4.07 4.83
C ASN A 305 14.94 2.54 5.00
N CYS A 306 14.89 1.82 3.88
CA CYS A 306 14.96 0.36 3.87
C CYS A 306 16.02 -0.10 2.84
N THR A 307 15.65 -0.82 1.77
CA THR A 307 16.66 -1.41 0.88
C THR A 307 17.51 -0.38 0.16
N LEU A 308 16.94 0.75 -0.26
CA LEU A 308 17.68 1.80 -0.96
C LEU A 308 18.77 2.42 -0.06
N ALA A 309 18.46 2.65 1.22
CA ALA A 309 19.43 3.21 2.17
C ALA A 309 20.60 2.25 2.40
N VAL A 310 20.31 0.95 2.57
CA VAL A 310 21.36 -0.07 2.72
C VAL A 310 22.20 -0.18 1.43
N ASP A 311 21.58 -0.16 0.25
CA ASP A 311 22.28 -0.16 -1.03
C ASP A 311 23.20 1.07 -1.17
N ARG A 312 22.74 2.24 -0.70
CA ARG A 312 23.55 3.46 -0.68
C ARG A 312 24.77 3.33 0.24
N ILE A 313 24.59 2.76 1.45
CA ILE A 313 25.70 2.51 2.37
C ILE A 313 26.68 1.49 1.78
N ALA A 314 26.19 0.40 1.17
CA ALA A 314 27.05 -0.56 0.48
C ALA A 314 27.92 0.10 -0.60
N ALA A 315 27.30 0.95 -1.43
CA ALA A 315 28.01 1.72 -2.46
C ALA A 315 29.07 2.66 -1.88
N LEU A 316 28.79 3.38 -0.79
CA LEU A 316 29.73 4.26 -0.11
C LEU A 316 30.94 3.49 0.46
N LEU A 317 30.71 2.25 0.91
CA LEU A 317 31.77 1.37 1.44
C LEU A 317 32.54 0.63 0.34
N GLY A 318 32.09 0.70 -0.92
CA GLY A 318 32.65 -0.08 -2.03
C GLY A 318 32.44 -1.58 -1.85
N LEU A 319 31.30 -2.00 -1.30
CA LEU A 319 30.97 -3.38 -1.00
C LEU A 319 29.75 -3.86 -1.80
N SER A 320 29.71 -5.17 -2.09
CA SER A 320 28.45 -5.85 -2.40
C SER A 320 27.65 -6.00 -1.11
N ARG A 321 26.32 -5.81 -1.19
CA ARG A 321 25.40 -6.01 -0.06
C ARG A 321 25.42 -7.44 0.50
N ASP A 322 25.90 -8.43 -0.29
CA ASP A 322 25.99 -9.83 0.12
C ASP A 322 27.24 -10.11 1.01
N THR A 323 28.07 -9.10 1.29
CA THR A 323 29.28 -9.23 2.11
C THR A 323 29.10 -8.71 3.54
N ALA A 324 27.87 -8.35 3.93
CA ALA A 324 27.55 -7.86 5.26
C ALA A 324 27.89 -8.90 6.35
N GLU A 325 28.45 -8.43 7.47
CA GLU A 325 28.66 -9.20 8.70
C GLU A 325 27.83 -8.56 9.82
N ALA A 326 27.58 -9.29 10.91
CA ALA A 326 26.88 -8.69 12.06
C ALA A 326 27.63 -7.45 12.57
N GLY A 327 26.89 -6.36 12.86
CA GLY A 327 27.46 -5.06 13.20
C GLY A 327 28.30 -5.04 14.48
N GLY A 328 28.13 -6.01 15.37
CA GLY A 328 28.84 -6.06 16.67
C GLY A 328 28.46 -4.88 17.55
N GLU A 329 29.44 -4.08 17.95
CA GLU A 329 29.21 -2.86 18.76
C GLU A 329 28.78 -1.64 17.91
N VAL A 330 28.90 -1.73 16.60
CA VAL A 330 28.57 -0.63 15.70
C VAL A 330 27.06 -0.49 15.55
N VAL A 331 26.57 0.74 15.57
CA VAL A 331 25.19 1.10 15.23
C VAL A 331 25.22 2.08 14.07
N LEU A 332 24.46 1.79 13.02
CA LEU A 332 24.21 2.71 11.92
C LEU A 332 22.71 2.92 11.80
N LEU A 333 22.24 4.16 12.00
CA LEU A 333 20.87 4.56 11.66
C LEU A 333 20.90 5.12 10.24
N PRO A 334 20.32 4.42 9.26
CA PRO A 334 20.41 4.83 7.86
C PRO A 334 19.34 5.87 7.49
N TYR A 335 19.11 6.88 8.35
CA TYR A 335 18.07 7.90 8.17
C TYR A 335 18.49 8.96 7.15
N LEU A 336 18.75 8.50 5.94
CA LEU A 336 19.15 9.35 4.83
C LEU A 336 17.95 10.21 4.39
N ASP A 337 18.12 11.55 4.47
CA ASP A 337 17.08 12.53 4.11
C ASP A 337 15.80 12.44 4.97
N GLY A 338 15.95 12.14 6.26
CA GLY A 338 14.87 12.02 7.23
C GLY A 338 14.32 10.60 7.42
N GLU A 339 13.39 10.46 8.38
CA GLU A 339 12.64 9.22 8.61
C GLU A 339 11.17 9.56 8.95
N ARG A 340 10.23 8.67 8.59
CA ARG A 340 8.80 8.87 8.79
C ARG A 340 8.26 8.15 10.02
N THR A 341 8.76 6.93 10.29
CA THR A 341 8.42 6.19 11.50
C THR A 341 9.72 5.64 12.11
N PRO A 342 10.23 6.30 13.16
CA PRO A 342 9.70 7.47 13.87
C PRO A 342 9.64 8.75 13.01
N ASP A 343 8.80 9.72 13.40
CA ASP A 343 8.66 11.01 12.70
C ASP A 343 9.88 11.90 12.99
N LEU A 344 10.84 11.85 12.10
CA LEU A 344 12.14 12.54 12.18
C LEU A 344 12.50 13.12 10.80
N PRO A 345 11.75 14.12 10.30
CA PRO A 345 11.90 14.63 8.93
C PRO A 345 13.27 15.28 8.66
N GLU A 346 13.93 15.81 9.70
CA GLU A 346 15.25 16.47 9.60
C GLU A 346 16.43 15.54 9.98
N ALA A 347 16.15 14.25 10.24
CA ALA A 347 17.22 13.33 10.63
C ALA A 347 18.18 13.08 9.47
N SER A 348 19.42 12.78 9.82
CA SER A 348 20.44 12.31 8.89
C SER A 348 21.03 10.98 9.37
N GLY A 349 21.68 10.26 8.44
CA GLY A 349 22.35 9.01 8.79
C GLY A 349 23.39 9.21 9.88
N SER A 350 23.43 8.31 10.86
CA SER A 350 24.41 8.37 11.97
C SER A 350 25.12 7.05 12.17
N LEU A 351 26.41 7.12 12.50
CA LEU A 351 27.28 5.98 12.74
C LEU A 351 27.93 6.11 14.13
N ILE A 352 27.72 5.13 15.00
CA ILE A 352 28.11 5.16 16.41
C ILE A 352 28.87 3.87 16.74
N GLY A 353 29.80 3.94 17.70
CA GLY A 353 30.48 2.76 18.24
C GLY A 353 31.65 2.25 17.39
N LEU A 354 32.24 3.08 16.51
CA LEU A 354 33.43 2.72 15.75
C LEU A 354 34.63 2.40 16.64
N ARG A 355 35.36 1.36 16.28
CA ARG A 355 36.62 0.93 16.88
C ARG A 355 37.70 0.79 15.80
N HIS A 356 38.96 0.77 16.16
CA HIS A 356 40.06 0.52 15.24
C HIS A 356 39.94 -0.84 14.51
N THR A 357 39.25 -1.78 15.12
CA THR A 357 39.03 -3.14 14.58
C THR A 357 37.77 -3.26 13.77
N THR A 358 36.94 -2.21 13.67
CA THR A 358 35.66 -2.27 12.93
C THR A 358 35.93 -2.45 11.43
N SER A 359 35.35 -3.50 10.85
CA SER A 359 35.45 -3.78 9.43
C SER A 359 34.36 -3.01 8.63
N ARG A 360 34.58 -2.81 7.34
CA ARG A 360 33.56 -2.26 6.44
C ARG A 360 32.32 -3.14 6.37
N GLN A 361 32.50 -4.45 6.45
CA GLN A 361 31.43 -5.45 6.44
C GLN A 361 30.55 -5.34 7.69
N GLN A 362 31.13 -5.05 8.85
CA GLN A 362 30.39 -4.77 10.09
C GLN A 362 29.57 -3.47 9.99
N ILE A 363 30.13 -2.43 9.36
CA ILE A 363 29.37 -1.18 9.12
C ILE A 363 28.17 -1.44 8.21
N LEU A 364 28.35 -2.24 7.17
CA LEU A 364 27.26 -2.62 6.29
C LEU A 364 26.20 -3.46 7.03
N GLY A 365 26.62 -4.41 7.88
CA GLY A 365 25.70 -5.18 8.72
C GLY A 365 24.92 -4.31 9.71
N ALA A 366 25.57 -3.31 10.30
CA ALA A 366 24.91 -2.34 11.16
C ALA A 366 23.84 -1.52 10.40
N ALA A 367 24.03 -1.25 9.09
CA ALA A 367 23.01 -0.61 8.27
C ALA A 367 21.75 -1.50 8.09
N TYR A 368 21.94 -2.81 7.86
CA TYR A 368 20.84 -3.77 7.86
C TYR A 368 20.12 -3.82 9.21
N GLU A 369 20.89 -3.88 10.31
CA GLU A 369 20.37 -3.91 11.68
C GLU A 369 19.57 -2.65 12.01
N GLY A 370 20.08 -1.47 11.67
CA GLY A 370 19.38 -0.20 11.85
C GLY A 370 18.06 -0.12 11.08
N ALA A 371 18.07 -0.47 9.80
CA ALA A 371 16.87 -0.49 8.98
C ALA A 371 15.84 -1.50 9.51
N VAL A 372 16.25 -2.72 9.84
CA VAL A 372 15.35 -3.77 10.33
C VAL A 372 14.77 -3.42 11.70
N VAL A 373 15.56 -2.90 12.64
CA VAL A 373 15.03 -2.48 13.96
C VAL A 373 14.02 -1.35 13.77
N THR A 374 14.26 -0.40 12.88
CA THR A 374 13.30 0.68 12.57
C THR A 374 11.97 0.10 12.07
N VAL A 375 12.00 -0.82 11.11
CA VAL A 375 10.80 -1.48 10.57
C VAL A 375 10.07 -2.31 11.65
N LEU A 376 10.81 -3.04 12.48
CA LEU A 376 10.21 -3.83 13.57
C LEU A 376 9.62 -2.96 14.69
N ARG A 377 10.22 -1.80 14.99
CA ARG A 377 9.62 -0.83 15.91
C ARG A 377 8.35 -0.21 15.33
N ALA A 378 8.30 0.04 14.04
CA ALA A 378 7.08 0.46 13.36
C ALA A 378 5.99 -0.62 13.47
N LEU A 379 6.34 -1.92 13.39
CA LEU A 379 5.41 -3.01 13.67
C LEU A 379 4.91 -2.97 15.13
N ASP A 380 5.78 -2.73 16.09
CA ASP A 380 5.38 -2.61 17.51
C ASP A 380 4.35 -1.48 17.70
N GLU A 381 4.48 -0.35 16.99
CA GLU A 381 3.48 0.73 17.01
C GLU A 381 2.14 0.28 16.42
N VAL A 382 2.16 -0.45 15.29
CA VAL A 382 0.95 -1.02 14.68
C VAL A 382 0.24 -1.96 15.67
N LEU A 383 0.99 -2.85 16.32
CA LEU A 383 0.43 -3.79 17.29
C LEU A 383 -0.17 -3.08 18.51
N ARG A 384 0.52 -2.09 19.08
CA ARG A 384 0.02 -1.29 20.22
C ARG A 384 -1.25 -0.52 19.84
N ALA A 385 -1.30 0.07 18.67
CA ALA A 385 -2.49 0.78 18.20
C ALA A 385 -3.71 -0.13 18.01
N CYS A 386 -3.48 -1.44 17.85
CA CYS A 386 -4.52 -2.47 17.85
C CYS A 386 -4.84 -3.02 19.24
N GLY A 387 -4.27 -2.45 20.31
CA GLY A 387 -4.48 -2.90 21.68
C GLY A 387 -3.73 -4.18 22.06
N LEU A 388 -2.67 -4.53 21.32
CA LEU A 388 -1.85 -5.71 21.55
C LEU A 388 -0.51 -5.33 22.18
N ASP A 389 -0.01 -6.20 23.06
CA ASP A 389 1.36 -6.10 23.59
C ASP A 389 2.36 -6.79 22.61
N PRO A 390 3.26 -6.04 21.96
CA PRO A 390 4.25 -6.62 21.05
C PRO A 390 5.16 -7.68 21.72
N ALA A 391 5.39 -7.55 23.03
CA ALA A 391 6.19 -8.49 23.83
C ALA A 391 5.39 -9.68 24.37
N GLY A 392 4.07 -9.62 24.27
CA GLY A 392 3.18 -10.70 24.73
C GLY A 392 3.49 -12.01 24.00
N PRO A 393 3.50 -13.16 24.71
CA PRO A 393 3.93 -14.44 24.12
C PRO A 393 3.08 -14.89 22.94
N GLU A 394 1.77 -14.62 22.95
CA GLU A 394 0.87 -14.94 21.83
C GLU A 394 1.16 -14.08 20.60
N VAL A 395 1.48 -12.81 20.80
CA VAL A 395 1.76 -11.86 19.71
C VAL A 395 3.15 -12.10 19.15
N SER A 396 4.17 -12.27 20.00
CA SER A 396 5.55 -12.53 19.61
C SER A 396 5.75 -13.88 18.93
N ALA A 397 4.90 -14.87 19.20
CA ALA A 397 4.94 -16.17 18.53
C ALA A 397 4.32 -16.17 17.12
N ARG A 398 3.55 -15.13 16.75
CA ARG A 398 2.91 -15.06 15.43
C ARG A 398 3.97 -14.87 14.32
N PRO A 399 3.87 -15.61 13.19
CA PRO A 399 4.80 -15.46 12.09
C PRO A 399 4.76 -14.04 11.50
N LEU A 400 5.90 -13.58 11.00
CA LEU A 400 6.01 -12.39 10.16
C LEU A 400 5.99 -12.80 8.69
N ARG A 401 5.14 -12.17 7.91
CA ARG A 401 5.12 -12.35 6.46
C ARG A 401 6.03 -11.34 5.80
N LEU A 402 7.08 -11.81 5.10
CA LEU A 402 8.01 -10.95 4.38
C LEU A 402 7.65 -10.88 2.91
N VAL A 403 7.55 -9.66 2.38
CA VAL A 403 7.30 -9.39 0.97
C VAL A 403 8.26 -8.30 0.46
N GLY A 404 8.21 -8.01 -0.84
CA GLY A 404 9.07 -7.02 -1.48
C GLY A 404 10.43 -7.59 -1.90
N GLY A 405 11.26 -6.73 -2.52
CA GLY A 405 12.57 -7.14 -3.05
C GLY A 405 13.54 -7.65 -1.99
N GLY A 406 13.52 -7.04 -0.79
CA GLY A 406 14.35 -7.44 0.35
C GLY A 406 14.05 -8.85 0.86
N ALA A 407 12.80 -9.33 0.74
CA ALA A 407 12.43 -10.69 1.15
C ALA A 407 13.16 -11.80 0.37
N ARG A 408 13.78 -11.46 -0.77
CA ARG A 408 14.63 -12.38 -1.57
C ARG A 408 16.12 -12.29 -1.18
N GLY A 409 16.50 -11.31 -0.39
CA GLY A 409 17.89 -11.07 0.04
C GLY A 409 18.21 -11.82 1.32
N ARG A 410 19.23 -12.70 1.28
CA ARG A 410 19.63 -13.53 2.42
C ARG A 410 19.87 -12.70 3.70
N HIS A 411 20.65 -11.62 3.60
CA HIS A 411 20.98 -10.78 4.77
C HIS A 411 19.74 -10.08 5.36
N TRP A 412 18.78 -9.67 4.53
CA TRP A 412 17.51 -9.13 5.01
C TRP A 412 16.74 -10.16 5.83
N VAL A 413 16.54 -11.35 5.25
CA VAL A 413 15.79 -12.45 5.90
C VAL A 413 16.46 -12.86 7.22
N GLU A 414 17.78 -13.07 7.22
CA GLU A 414 18.54 -13.46 8.41
C GLU A 414 18.50 -12.36 9.50
N THR A 415 18.62 -11.08 9.12
CA THR A 415 18.56 -9.97 10.05
C THR A 415 17.17 -9.80 10.67
N VAL A 416 16.10 -9.88 9.86
CA VAL A 416 14.72 -9.86 10.39
C VAL A 416 14.50 -11.02 11.34
N ARG A 417 14.90 -12.24 10.95
CA ARG A 417 14.73 -13.45 11.77
C ARG A 417 15.44 -13.32 13.11
N ARG A 418 16.71 -12.91 13.11
CA ARG A 418 17.55 -12.73 14.30
C ARG A 418 17.00 -11.64 15.22
N LEU A 419 16.63 -10.47 14.68
CA LEU A 419 16.21 -9.33 15.49
C LEU A 419 14.76 -9.43 15.97
N SER A 420 13.89 -10.13 15.24
CA SER A 420 12.52 -10.36 15.68
C SER A 420 12.38 -11.56 16.60
N GLY A 421 13.20 -12.60 16.42
CA GLY A 421 13.05 -13.91 17.08
C GLY A 421 11.82 -14.70 16.61
N ARG A 422 11.09 -14.20 15.59
CA ARG A 422 9.79 -14.72 15.16
C ARG A 422 9.92 -15.70 13.99
N PRO A 423 8.95 -16.61 13.81
CA PRO A 423 8.84 -17.39 12.58
C PRO A 423 8.63 -16.45 11.38
N LEU A 424 9.18 -16.79 10.23
CA LEU A 424 9.01 -16.00 9.00
C LEU A 424 8.28 -16.85 7.95
N LEU A 425 7.37 -16.19 7.21
CA LEU A 425 6.70 -16.72 6.04
C LEU A 425 7.05 -15.84 4.84
N ILE A 426 7.58 -16.45 3.78
CA ILE A 426 7.91 -15.76 2.53
C ILE A 426 7.03 -16.35 1.44
N PRO A 427 5.91 -15.69 1.09
CA PRO A 427 5.01 -16.20 0.06
C PRO A 427 5.66 -16.12 -1.33
N PRO A 428 5.34 -17.05 -2.23
CA PRO A 428 5.88 -17.07 -3.59
C PRO A 428 5.29 -15.96 -4.48
N THR A 429 4.24 -15.30 -4.01
CA THR A 429 3.46 -14.34 -4.80
C THR A 429 4.30 -13.12 -5.20
N ALA A 430 4.60 -13.02 -6.50
CA ALA A 430 5.38 -11.92 -7.05
C ALA A 430 4.58 -10.62 -7.20
N GLU A 431 3.24 -10.71 -7.35
CA GLU A 431 2.34 -9.60 -7.65
C GLU A 431 1.12 -9.61 -6.70
N PRO A 432 1.32 -9.38 -5.38
CA PRO A 432 0.23 -9.49 -4.40
C PRO A 432 -0.91 -8.49 -4.66
N VAL A 433 -0.63 -7.30 -5.19
CA VAL A 433 -1.63 -6.29 -5.54
C VAL A 433 -2.57 -6.81 -6.62
N ALA A 434 -2.02 -7.28 -7.75
CA ALA A 434 -2.82 -7.79 -8.86
C ALA A 434 -3.58 -9.07 -8.49
N VAL A 435 -3.00 -9.95 -7.65
CA VAL A 435 -3.67 -11.14 -7.12
C VAL A 435 -4.84 -10.75 -6.21
N GLY A 436 -4.66 -9.75 -5.35
CA GLY A 436 -5.72 -9.24 -4.50
C GLY A 436 -6.85 -8.61 -5.31
N ALA A 437 -6.53 -7.78 -6.30
CA ALA A 437 -7.53 -7.25 -7.23
C ALA A 437 -8.29 -8.38 -7.95
N ALA A 438 -7.60 -9.43 -8.39
CA ALA A 438 -8.25 -10.59 -9.00
C ALA A 438 -9.18 -11.34 -8.03
N ALA A 439 -8.81 -11.43 -6.74
CA ALA A 439 -9.69 -11.99 -5.72
C ALA A 439 -10.94 -11.15 -5.51
N LEU A 440 -10.83 -9.80 -5.54
CA LEU A 440 -11.96 -8.89 -5.52
C LEU A 440 -12.88 -9.12 -6.75
N ALA A 441 -12.28 -9.25 -7.94
CA ALA A 441 -13.02 -9.55 -9.17
C ALA A 441 -13.76 -10.90 -9.11
N ALA A 442 -13.09 -11.93 -8.54
CA ALA A 442 -13.69 -13.23 -8.33
C ALA A 442 -14.84 -13.16 -7.32
N GLY A 443 -14.70 -12.41 -6.23
CA GLY A 443 -15.78 -12.14 -5.29
C GLY A 443 -16.98 -11.50 -5.95
N ALA A 444 -16.77 -10.44 -6.74
CA ALA A 444 -17.84 -9.74 -7.47
C ALA A 444 -18.55 -10.63 -8.50
N SER A 445 -17.88 -11.62 -9.09
CA SER A 445 -18.43 -12.51 -10.10
C SER A 445 -19.09 -13.78 -9.52
N THR A 446 -18.64 -14.26 -8.36
CA THR A 446 -19.09 -15.54 -7.76
C THR A 446 -19.89 -15.36 -6.48
N GLY A 447 -19.80 -14.22 -5.79
CA GLY A 447 -20.38 -13.98 -4.47
C GLY A 447 -19.56 -14.56 -3.30
N ASN A 448 -18.38 -15.14 -3.58
CA ASN A 448 -17.50 -15.68 -2.54
C ASN A 448 -16.69 -14.55 -1.85
N ASP A 449 -16.24 -14.80 -0.61
CA ASP A 449 -15.37 -13.87 0.11
C ASP A 449 -13.99 -13.77 -0.59
N PRO A 450 -13.53 -12.57 -0.98
CA PRO A 450 -12.26 -12.38 -1.68
C PRO A 450 -11.04 -12.82 -0.87
N VAL A 451 -11.06 -12.64 0.46
CA VAL A 451 -9.94 -12.99 1.34
C VAL A 451 -9.82 -14.51 1.45
N GLU A 452 -10.95 -15.21 1.58
CA GLU A 452 -10.97 -16.68 1.61
C GLU A 452 -10.56 -17.27 0.25
N LEU A 453 -10.98 -16.65 -0.86
CA LEU A 453 -10.50 -17.03 -2.20
C LEU A 453 -8.98 -16.88 -2.30
N ALA A 454 -8.43 -15.74 -1.87
CA ALA A 454 -6.98 -15.51 -1.91
C ALA A 454 -6.21 -16.51 -1.05
N ARG A 455 -6.73 -16.89 0.13
CA ARG A 455 -6.17 -17.93 1.00
C ARG A 455 -6.17 -19.31 0.31
N ALA A 456 -7.32 -19.68 -0.26
CA ALA A 456 -7.43 -20.93 -1.01
C ALA A 456 -6.44 -20.98 -2.18
N TRP A 457 -6.30 -19.89 -2.92
CA TRP A 457 -5.35 -19.77 -4.01
C TRP A 457 -3.88 -19.92 -3.54
N GLN A 458 -3.50 -19.24 -2.46
CA GLN A 458 -2.16 -19.37 -1.88
C GLN A 458 -1.87 -20.82 -1.46
N SER A 459 -2.85 -21.49 -0.84
CA SER A 459 -2.71 -22.89 -0.43
C SER A 459 -2.56 -23.82 -1.63
N ALA A 460 -3.33 -23.58 -2.70
CA ALA A 460 -3.28 -24.39 -3.92
C ALA A 460 -1.99 -24.20 -4.71
N VAL A 461 -1.48 -22.96 -4.80
CA VAL A 461 -0.21 -22.65 -5.48
C VAL A 461 0.98 -23.20 -4.68
N GLY A 462 0.92 -23.16 -3.35
CA GLY A 462 2.00 -23.62 -2.47
C GLY A 462 3.26 -22.75 -2.58
N GLY A 463 4.38 -23.31 -2.11
CA GLY A 463 5.70 -22.68 -2.29
C GLY A 463 6.03 -21.55 -1.30
N THR A 464 5.22 -21.33 -0.26
CA THR A 464 5.61 -20.45 0.86
C THR A 464 6.82 -21.02 1.57
N VAL A 465 7.89 -20.24 1.70
CA VAL A 465 9.06 -20.61 2.50
C VAL A 465 8.77 -20.29 3.96
N GLU A 466 8.84 -21.30 4.80
CA GLU A 466 8.65 -21.18 6.24
C GLU A 466 10.00 -21.31 6.95
N LEU A 467 10.34 -20.32 7.76
CA LEU A 467 11.55 -20.31 8.57
C LEU A 467 11.17 -20.34 10.06
N PRO A 468 11.65 -21.32 10.84
CA PRO A 468 11.34 -21.42 12.26
C PRO A 468 11.93 -20.22 13.03
N PRO A 469 11.38 -19.90 14.23
CA PRO A 469 11.94 -18.87 15.08
C PRO A 469 13.37 -19.19 15.51
N VAL A 470 14.11 -18.16 15.88
CA VAL A 470 15.44 -18.30 16.52
C VAL A 470 15.45 -17.50 17.81
N GLU A 471 16.44 -17.71 18.65
CA GLU A 471 16.66 -16.85 19.81
C GLU A 471 16.86 -15.40 19.36
N ARG A 472 16.12 -14.48 19.97
CA ARG A 472 16.18 -13.07 19.62
C ARG A 472 17.49 -12.46 20.08
N ASP A 473 18.19 -11.77 19.18
CA ASP A 473 19.34 -10.94 19.51
C ASP A 473 18.90 -9.65 20.24
N THR A 474 18.66 -9.79 21.54
CA THR A 474 18.21 -8.69 22.39
C THR A 474 19.30 -7.64 22.63
N ALA A 475 20.57 -7.99 22.53
CA ALA A 475 21.68 -7.07 22.71
C ALA A 475 21.73 -6.06 21.55
N THR A 476 21.73 -6.53 20.31
CA THR A 476 21.68 -5.65 19.13
C THR A 476 20.37 -4.86 19.07
N TRP A 477 19.22 -5.50 19.36
CA TRP A 477 17.94 -4.81 19.45
C TRP A 477 17.99 -3.62 20.42
N SER A 478 18.45 -3.83 21.66
CA SER A 478 18.49 -2.79 22.69
C SER A 478 19.42 -1.66 22.32
N ARG A 479 20.60 -1.99 21.77
CA ARG A 479 21.61 -1.00 21.35
C ARG A 479 21.11 -0.09 20.23
N VAL A 480 20.50 -0.67 19.19
CA VAL A 480 19.93 0.08 18.06
C VAL A 480 18.70 0.88 18.50
N SER A 481 17.81 0.28 19.30
CA SER A 481 16.63 0.98 19.84
C SER A 481 17.01 2.20 20.66
N ALA A 482 18.01 2.08 21.53
CA ALA A 482 18.53 3.21 22.32
C ALA A 482 19.12 4.33 21.42
N ALA A 483 19.69 3.99 20.28
CA ALA A 483 20.15 5.00 19.31
C ALA A 483 18.97 5.71 18.62
N ILE A 484 17.92 4.98 18.26
CA ILE A 484 16.69 5.55 17.71
C ILE A 484 16.04 6.49 18.72
N ASP A 485 15.93 6.08 19.99
CA ASP A 485 15.32 6.92 21.05
C ASP A 485 16.10 8.22 21.27
N ARG A 486 17.44 8.16 21.22
CA ARG A 486 18.28 9.38 21.29
C ARG A 486 18.07 10.29 20.08
N ALA A 487 17.97 9.74 18.87
CA ALA A 487 17.69 10.52 17.67
C ALA A 487 16.32 11.20 17.71
N ALA A 488 15.34 10.57 18.39
CA ALA A 488 14.00 11.12 18.57
C ALA A 488 13.89 12.17 19.70
N SER A 489 14.89 12.25 20.58
CA SER A 489 14.90 13.17 21.75
C SER A 489 15.72 14.43 21.52
N GLY A 490 16.54 14.49 20.49
CA GLY A 490 17.44 15.60 20.14
C GLY A 490 16.95 16.38 18.97
#